data_afb511982520a8e8028efb3f35a1953a
#
_entry.id   afb511982520a8e8028efb3f35a1953a
#
_cell.length_a   1.000
_cell.length_b   1.000
_cell.length_c   1.000
_cell.angle_alpha   90.00
_cell.angle_beta   90.00
_cell.angle_gamma   90.00
#
_symmetry.space_group_name_H-M   'P 1'
#
loop_
_entity.id
_entity.type
_entity.pdbx_description
1 polymer ?
#
loop_
_entity_poly.entity_id
_entity_poly.type
_entity_poly.pdbx_seq_one_letter_code
_entity_poly.pdbx_strand_id
1 'polypeptide(L)'
;MSTKYVLALDQGTTSSRAILFDNEQNIIAVQQREFEQIYPQQGWVEHNPMEIWSTQYGVMNEVVAQSGVDAHDIAAIGITNQRETTILWEKATGRPIYNAIVWQCRRTAPLVDE
;
A
#
# COMPACT_ATOMS: atom_id res chain seq x y z
N MET A 1 31.40 10.96 2.53
CA MET A 1 30.55 9.77 2.31
C MET A 1 29.10 10.20 2.26
N SER A 2 28.39 9.75 1.25
CA SER A 2 26.97 10.02 1.18
C SER A 2 26.21 9.15 2.19
N THR A 3 25.21 9.75 2.85
CA THR A 3 24.29 9.02 3.71
C THR A 3 23.43 8.10 2.84
N LYS A 4 23.18 6.89 3.34
CA LYS A 4 22.26 5.96 2.69
C LYS A 4 20.94 5.96 3.42
N TYR A 5 19.87 5.78 2.65
CA TYR A 5 18.50 5.83 3.18
C TYR A 5 17.78 4.54 2.85
N VAL A 6 16.75 4.24 3.63
CA VAL A 6 15.85 3.11 3.38
C VAL A 6 14.43 3.67 3.28
N LEU A 7 13.74 3.26 2.24
CA LEU A 7 12.35 3.64 2.01
C LEU A 7 11.45 2.48 2.41
N ALA A 8 10.53 2.71 3.35
CA ALA A 8 9.57 1.72 3.78
C ALA A 8 8.20 2.07 3.20
N LEU A 9 7.60 1.11 2.50
CA LEU A 9 6.26 1.22 1.94
C LEU A 9 5.33 0.35 2.77
N ASP A 10 4.40 0.99 3.47
CA ASP A 10 3.47 0.32 4.38
C ASP A 10 2.07 0.38 3.79
N GLN A 11 1.61 -0.75 3.26
CA GLN A 11 0.27 -0.87 2.71
C GLN A 11 -0.65 -1.41 3.79
N GLY A 12 -1.42 -0.51 4.41
CA GLY A 12 -2.40 -0.86 5.42
C GLY A 12 -3.77 -1.15 4.84
N THR A 13 -4.74 -1.38 5.72
CA THR A 13 -6.12 -1.66 5.33
C THR A 13 -6.95 -0.40 5.07
N THR A 14 -6.51 0.74 5.57
CA THR A 14 -7.23 2.02 5.41
C THR A 14 -6.43 3.07 4.68
N SER A 15 -5.11 2.90 4.62
CA SER A 15 -4.22 3.91 4.05
C SER A 15 -2.96 3.30 3.51
N SER A 16 -2.33 4.04 2.61
CA SER A 16 -0.99 3.75 2.09
C SER A 16 -0.02 4.74 2.72
N ARG A 17 1.13 4.26 3.19
CA ARG A 17 2.12 5.09 3.87
C ARG A 17 3.51 4.83 3.31
N ALA A 18 4.33 5.87 3.27
CA ALA A 18 5.74 5.76 2.93
C ALA A 18 6.56 6.50 3.98
N ILE A 19 7.64 5.88 4.43
CA ILE A 19 8.52 6.42 5.45
C ILE A 19 9.95 6.33 4.93
N LEU A 20 10.68 7.43 5.02
CA LEU A 20 12.10 7.44 4.66
C LEU A 20 12.94 7.51 5.93
N PHE A 21 13.84 6.55 6.09
CA PHE A 21 14.77 6.45 7.21
C PHE A 21 16.20 6.73 6.75
N ASP A 22 17.00 7.31 7.63
CA ASP A 22 18.44 7.39 7.40
C ASP A 22 19.14 6.12 7.93
N ASN A 23 20.47 6.08 7.83
CA ASN A 23 21.27 4.94 8.27
C ASN A 23 21.38 4.83 9.81
N GLU A 24 20.87 5.82 10.54
CA GLU A 24 20.83 5.81 12.01
C GLU A 24 19.42 5.54 12.54
N GLN A 25 18.51 5.09 11.67
CA GLN A 25 17.12 4.77 11.99
C GLN A 25 16.25 5.98 12.34
N ASN A 26 16.72 7.17 11.99
CA ASN A 26 15.90 8.37 12.14
C ASN A 26 14.87 8.46 11.01
N ILE A 27 13.66 8.88 11.35
CA ILE A 27 12.63 9.16 10.35
C ILE A 27 12.90 10.52 9.73
N ILE A 28 13.15 10.54 8.43
CA ILE A 28 13.43 11.77 7.68
C ILE A 28 12.17 12.41 7.14
N ALA A 29 11.24 11.58 6.64
CA ALA A 29 9.97 12.06 6.10
C ALA A 29 8.94 10.96 6.13
N VAL A 30 7.65 11.33 6.26
CA VAL A 30 6.51 10.42 6.25
C VAL A 30 5.40 11.05 5.41
N GLN A 31 4.78 10.25 4.55
CA GLN A 31 3.57 10.63 3.83
C GLN A 31 2.57 9.49 3.92
N GLN A 32 1.29 9.84 4.00
CA GLN A 32 0.20 8.87 4.16
C GLN A 32 -1.03 9.39 3.42
N ARG A 33 -1.74 8.46 2.76
CA ARG A 33 -3.03 8.75 2.12
C ARG A 33 -4.02 7.65 2.41
N GLU A 34 -5.24 8.02 2.74
CA GLU A 34 -6.34 7.08 2.85
C GLU A 34 -6.87 6.72 1.46
N PHE A 35 -7.45 5.54 1.34
CA PHE A 35 -8.18 5.12 0.15
C PHE A 35 -9.59 4.67 0.53
N GLU A 36 -10.48 4.68 -0.47
CA GLU A 36 -11.90 4.41 -0.26
C GLU A 36 -12.14 2.97 0.16
N GLN A 37 -13.00 2.82 1.17
CA GLN A 37 -13.57 1.52 1.55
C GLN A 37 -14.86 1.35 0.80
N ILE A 38 -15.02 0.25 0.07
CA ILE A 38 -16.19 -0.01 -0.77
C ILE A 38 -17.05 -1.06 -0.10
N TYR A 39 -18.34 -0.76 0.07
CA TYR A 39 -19.30 -1.65 0.75
C TYR A 39 -20.43 -2.01 -0.23
N PRO A 40 -20.23 -3.02 -1.12
CA PRO A 40 -21.24 -3.38 -2.11
C PRO A 40 -22.53 -3.91 -1.51
N GLN A 41 -22.40 -4.62 -0.38
CA GLN A 41 -23.50 -5.21 0.37
C GLN A 41 -23.16 -5.19 1.84
N GLN A 42 -24.16 -5.39 2.70
CA GLN A 42 -23.95 -5.48 4.13
C GLN A 42 -22.94 -6.59 4.46
N GLY A 43 -21.92 -6.26 5.22
CA GLY A 43 -20.87 -7.20 5.62
C GLY A 43 -19.79 -7.43 4.57
N TRP A 44 -19.93 -6.85 3.38
CA TRP A 44 -18.93 -6.96 2.31
C TRP A 44 -18.00 -5.75 2.35
N VAL A 45 -16.70 -6.00 2.26
CA VAL A 45 -15.69 -4.93 2.19
C VAL A 45 -14.77 -5.20 1.01
N GLU A 46 -14.58 -4.19 0.17
CA GLU A 46 -13.72 -4.26 -1.01
C GLU A 46 -12.87 -3.01 -1.10
N HIS A 47 -11.74 -3.12 -1.79
CA HIS A 47 -10.90 -1.98 -2.15
C HIS A 47 -10.69 -1.95 -3.67
N ASN A 48 -10.45 -0.75 -4.20
CA ASN A 48 -10.05 -0.59 -5.60
C ASN A 48 -8.53 -0.80 -5.71
N PRO A 49 -8.06 -1.87 -6.39
CA PRO A 49 -6.63 -2.12 -6.49
C PRO A 49 -5.85 -0.98 -7.15
N MET A 50 -6.44 -0.28 -8.11
CA MET A 50 -5.77 0.85 -8.77
C MET A 50 -5.61 2.04 -7.82
N GLU A 51 -6.56 2.24 -6.91
CA GLU A 51 -6.44 3.28 -5.88
C GLU A 51 -5.36 2.93 -4.86
N ILE A 52 -5.26 1.65 -4.47
CA ILE A 52 -4.16 1.18 -3.62
C ILE A 52 -2.83 1.50 -4.28
N TRP A 53 -2.69 1.15 -5.55
CA TRP A 53 -1.46 1.42 -6.30
C TRP A 53 -1.17 2.92 -6.40
N SER A 54 -2.17 3.72 -6.81
CA SER A 54 -1.96 5.15 -7.02
C SER A 54 -1.63 5.88 -5.72
N THR A 55 -2.27 5.51 -4.60
CA THR A 55 -1.96 6.12 -3.30
C THR A 55 -0.57 5.73 -2.81
N GLN A 56 -0.19 4.46 -2.95
CA GLN A 56 1.14 4.01 -2.52
C GLN A 56 2.23 4.65 -3.38
N TYR A 57 2.03 4.67 -4.70
CA TYR A 57 2.97 5.32 -5.60
C TYR A 57 3.08 6.82 -5.32
N GLY A 58 1.94 7.46 -5.04
CA GLY A 58 1.91 8.89 -4.71
C GLY A 58 2.68 9.22 -3.44
N VAL A 59 2.45 8.48 -2.35
CA VAL A 59 3.16 8.77 -1.08
C VAL A 59 4.64 8.43 -1.18
N MET A 60 5.00 7.42 -1.96
CA MET A 60 6.40 7.09 -2.22
C MET A 60 7.12 8.27 -2.86
N ASN A 61 6.55 8.83 -3.91
CA ASN A 61 7.15 9.98 -4.61
C ASN A 61 7.15 11.23 -3.74
N GLU A 62 6.07 11.47 -2.99
CA GLU A 62 5.97 12.64 -2.11
C GLU A 62 7.01 12.63 -1.00
N VAL A 63 7.25 11.45 -0.40
CA VAL A 63 8.22 11.36 0.70
C VAL A 63 9.63 11.63 0.21
N VAL A 64 9.98 11.17 -0.98
CA VAL A 64 11.28 11.44 -1.57
C VAL A 64 11.42 12.92 -1.91
N ALA A 65 10.40 13.52 -2.52
CA ALA A 65 10.41 14.94 -2.88
C ALA A 65 10.47 15.84 -1.63
N GLN A 66 9.69 15.51 -0.61
CA GLN A 66 9.65 16.28 0.65
C GLN A 66 11.00 16.26 1.36
N SER A 67 11.67 15.11 1.35
CA SER A 67 12.95 14.93 2.05
C SER A 67 14.10 15.66 1.38
N GLY A 68 14.01 15.91 0.07
CA GLY A 68 15.12 16.45 -0.71
C GLY A 68 16.25 15.45 -0.95
N VAL A 69 16.06 14.19 -0.59
CA VAL A 69 17.07 13.14 -0.76
C VAL A 69 17.14 12.74 -2.23
N ASP A 70 18.36 12.53 -2.74
CA ASP A 70 18.57 11.99 -4.07
C ASP A 70 18.16 10.51 -4.09
N ALA A 71 17.37 10.12 -5.07
CA ALA A 71 16.91 8.73 -5.21
C ALA A 71 18.07 7.73 -5.27
N HIS A 72 19.23 8.15 -5.81
CA HIS A 72 20.44 7.30 -5.85
C HIS A 72 20.99 6.98 -4.47
N ASP A 73 20.62 7.75 -3.45
CA ASP A 73 21.06 7.51 -2.08
C ASP A 73 20.11 6.58 -1.31
N ILE A 74 19.03 6.14 -1.94
CA ILE A 74 18.11 5.16 -1.36
C ILE A 74 18.67 3.77 -1.65
N ALA A 75 19.17 3.12 -0.61
CA ALA A 75 19.87 1.84 -0.73
C ALA A 75 18.91 0.65 -0.89
N ALA A 76 17.71 0.75 -0.31
CA ALA A 76 16.75 -0.36 -0.33
C ALA A 76 15.33 0.14 -0.10
N ILE A 77 14.38 -0.66 -0.55
CA ILE A 77 12.95 -0.46 -0.31
C ILE A 77 12.43 -1.69 0.43
N GLY A 78 11.81 -1.45 1.59
CA GLY A 78 11.09 -2.50 2.33
C GLY A 78 9.59 -2.33 2.10
N ILE A 79 8.89 -3.44 2.00
CA ILE A 79 7.45 -3.42 1.71
C ILE A 79 6.71 -4.26 2.74
N THR A 80 5.68 -3.67 3.35
CA THR A 80 4.71 -4.39 4.18
C THR A 80 3.39 -4.42 3.42
N ASN A 81 2.86 -5.61 3.20
CA ASN A 81 1.64 -5.77 2.41
C ASN A 81 0.38 -5.69 3.26
N GLN A 82 -0.75 -5.53 2.57
CA GLN A 82 -2.08 -5.72 3.15
C GLN A 82 -2.39 -7.23 3.09
N ARG A 83 -2.32 -7.88 4.24
CA ARG A 83 -2.48 -9.34 4.30
C ARG A 83 -3.93 -9.76 4.07
N GLU A 84 -4.12 -11.02 3.66
CA GLU A 84 -5.42 -11.66 3.48
C GLU A 84 -6.34 -10.85 2.55
N THR A 85 -5.75 -10.32 1.49
CA THR A 85 -6.45 -9.57 0.46
C THR A 85 -6.26 -10.30 -0.87
N THR A 86 -7.36 -10.53 -1.57
CA THR A 86 -7.35 -11.27 -2.84
C THR A 86 -7.63 -10.32 -4.00
N ILE A 87 -6.75 -10.35 -5.00
CA ILE A 87 -6.90 -9.58 -6.22
C ILE A 87 -6.72 -10.50 -7.41
N LEU A 88 -7.66 -10.43 -8.37
CA LEU A 88 -7.53 -11.11 -9.66
C LEU A 88 -7.35 -10.04 -10.74
N TRP A 89 -6.42 -10.30 -11.67
CA TRP A 89 -6.17 -9.36 -12.76
C TRP A 89 -5.98 -10.10 -14.07
N GLU A 90 -6.20 -9.37 -15.17
CA GLU A 90 -5.98 -9.90 -16.51
C GLU A 90 -4.48 -9.97 -16.77
N LYS A 91 -4.01 -11.17 -17.13
CA LYS A 91 -2.58 -11.42 -17.34
C LYS A 91 -1.99 -10.56 -18.46
N ALA A 92 -2.76 -10.36 -19.52
CA ALA A 92 -2.27 -9.64 -20.71
C ALA A 92 -2.09 -8.14 -20.45
N THR A 93 -2.94 -7.54 -19.63
CA THR A 93 -2.97 -6.07 -19.44
C THR A 93 -2.56 -5.62 -18.04
N GLY A 94 -2.58 -6.52 -17.07
CA GLY A 94 -2.37 -6.17 -15.67
C GLY A 94 -3.58 -5.52 -15.02
N ARG A 95 -4.71 -5.42 -15.73
CA ARG A 95 -5.91 -4.78 -15.18
C ARG A 95 -6.63 -5.67 -14.20
N PRO A 96 -7.00 -5.16 -13.01
CA PRO A 96 -7.87 -5.91 -12.11
C PRO A 96 -9.23 -6.16 -12.76
N ILE A 97 -9.74 -7.39 -12.62
CA ILE A 97 -11.06 -7.75 -13.17
C ILE A 97 -12.18 -7.50 -12.17
N TYR A 98 -11.82 -7.24 -10.91
CA TYR A 98 -12.75 -6.97 -9.83
C TYR A 98 -12.01 -6.23 -8.71
N ASN A 99 -12.76 -5.63 -7.80
CA ASN A 99 -12.17 -5.00 -6.62
C ASN A 99 -11.45 -6.02 -5.75
N ALA A 100 -10.49 -5.56 -4.96
CA ALA A 100 -9.82 -6.41 -3.98
C ALA A 100 -10.80 -6.81 -2.89
N ILE A 101 -10.87 -8.11 -2.58
CA ILE A 101 -11.67 -8.63 -1.48
C ILE A 101 -10.75 -8.71 -0.27
N VAL A 102 -11.09 -7.99 0.79
CA VAL A 102 -10.21 -7.80 1.93
C VAL A 102 -10.63 -8.66 3.12
N TRP A 103 -9.73 -8.80 4.10
CA TRP A 103 -9.94 -9.66 5.26
C TRP A 103 -11.17 -9.27 6.08
N GLN A 104 -11.56 -8.01 6.07
CA GLN A 104 -12.74 -7.51 6.79
C GLN A 104 -14.06 -7.95 6.16
N CYS A 105 -14.02 -8.43 4.91
CA CYS A 105 -15.22 -8.84 4.17
C CYS A 105 -15.79 -10.13 4.76
N ARG A 106 -17.10 -10.14 4.99
CA ARG A 106 -17.82 -11.26 5.61
C ARG A 106 -18.55 -12.15 4.60
N ARG A 107 -18.31 -11.96 3.27
CA ARG A 107 -19.06 -12.72 2.24
C ARG A 107 -18.85 -14.23 2.32
N THR A 108 -17.69 -14.69 2.82
CA THR A 108 -17.38 -16.11 2.93
C THR A 108 -17.73 -16.70 4.30
N ALA A 109 -18.22 -15.88 5.25
CA ALA A 109 -18.57 -16.37 6.59
C ALA A 109 -19.51 -17.58 6.58
N PRO A 110 -20.56 -17.62 5.74
CA PRO A 110 -21.44 -18.81 5.68
C PRO A 110 -20.72 -20.10 5.27
N LEU A 111 -19.63 -19.98 4.50
CA LEU A 111 -18.84 -21.15 4.10
C LEU A 111 -17.98 -21.68 5.24
N VAL A 112 -17.48 -20.78 6.07
CA VAL A 112 -16.60 -21.12 7.20
C VAL A 112 -17.41 -21.73 8.35
N ASP A 113 -18.64 -21.26 8.54
CA ASP A 113 -19.49 -21.65 9.66
C ASP A 113 -20.19 -23.01 9.45
N GLU A 114 -20.04 -23.65 8.29
CA GLU A 114 -20.62 -24.97 8.01
C GLU A 114 -19.81 -26.11 8.62
#